data_f3b5f8352bcbdbab50846423c2e83361
#
_entry.id   f3b5f8352bcbdbab50846423c2e83361
#
_cell.length_a   1.000
_cell.length_b   1.000
_cell.length_c   1.000
_cell.angle_alpha   90.00
_cell.angle_beta   90.00
_cell.angle_gamma   90.00
#
_symmetry.space_group_name_H-M   'P 1'
#
loop_
_entity.id
_entity.type
_entity.pdbx_description
1 polymer ?
#
loop_
_entity_poly.entity_id
_entity_poly.type
_entity_poly.pdbx_seq_one_letter_code
_entity_poly.pdbx_strand_id
1 'polypeptide(L)'
;PDGVEMNFENVGGDIMIAVFNRLKTHGRMAVCGLISAYNATKAPPSPNFGRIITHRLNLRGFLVLDYAHRAREMVAEMGPWLNDGAVKWKVHVDDGLEGALDSLNRLFTGDHDGKLLVRVSEEPAG
;
A
#
# COMPACT_ATOMS: atom_id res chain seq x y z
N PRO A 1 -20.19 -11.49 5.62
CA PRO A 1 -18.79 -11.93 5.52
C PRO A 1 -18.21 -12.14 6.91
N ASP A 2 -17.46 -13.21 7.10
CA ASP A 2 -17.01 -13.68 8.43
C ASP A 2 -15.85 -12.86 9.04
N GLY A 3 -15.50 -11.75 8.43
CA GLY A 3 -14.41 -10.87 8.84
C GLY A 3 -13.09 -11.11 8.09
N VAL A 4 -12.02 -10.43 8.53
CA VAL A 4 -10.71 -10.39 7.88
C VAL A 4 -9.68 -11.07 8.78
N GLU A 5 -8.86 -11.95 8.23
CA GLU A 5 -7.81 -12.66 8.97
C GLU A 5 -6.49 -11.90 8.97
N MET A 6 -6.20 -11.19 7.87
CA MET A 6 -4.97 -10.43 7.71
C MET A 6 -5.22 -9.16 6.90
N ASN A 7 -4.58 -8.06 7.30
CA ASN A 7 -4.54 -6.81 6.55
C ASN A 7 -3.10 -6.34 6.38
N PHE A 8 -2.79 -5.88 5.18
CA PHE A 8 -1.57 -5.14 4.87
C PHE A 8 -1.98 -3.66 4.71
N GLU A 9 -1.60 -2.84 5.68
CA GLU A 9 -2.12 -1.49 5.83
C GLU A 9 -1.16 -0.45 5.29
N ASN A 10 -1.62 0.34 4.31
CA ASN A 10 -0.89 1.45 3.71
C ASN A 10 -1.68 2.77 3.71
N VAL A 11 -2.98 2.74 3.99
CA VAL A 11 -3.88 3.86 3.76
C VAL A 11 -4.15 4.67 5.02
N GLY A 12 -4.49 4.02 6.12
CA GLY A 12 -4.94 4.69 7.34
C GLY A 12 -6.38 5.18 7.29
N GLY A 13 -6.73 6.09 8.21
CA GLY A 13 -8.03 6.74 8.25
C GLY A 13 -9.21 5.77 8.37
N ASP A 14 -10.33 6.14 7.76
CA ASP A 14 -11.59 5.39 7.86
C ASP A 14 -11.50 3.98 7.26
N ILE A 15 -10.68 3.79 6.21
CA ILE A 15 -10.46 2.48 5.60
C ILE A 15 -9.78 1.55 6.61
N MET A 16 -8.70 2.01 7.24
CA MET A 16 -8.02 1.24 8.27
C MET A 16 -8.96 0.89 9.43
N ILE A 17 -9.77 1.85 9.89
CA ILE A 17 -10.73 1.65 10.99
C ILE A 17 -11.78 0.60 10.60
N ALA A 18 -12.32 0.68 9.38
CA ALA A 18 -13.30 -0.27 8.88
C ALA A 18 -12.74 -1.70 8.85
N VAL A 19 -11.52 -1.88 8.33
CA VAL A 19 -10.85 -3.18 8.27
C VAL A 19 -10.48 -3.67 9.68
N PHE A 20 -9.90 -2.80 10.51
CA PHE A 20 -9.54 -3.13 11.90
C PHE A 20 -10.74 -3.66 12.69
N ASN A 21 -11.91 -3.02 12.52
CA ASN A 21 -13.15 -3.44 13.17
C ASN A 21 -13.69 -4.79 12.66
N ARG A 22 -13.18 -5.28 11.53
CA ARG A 22 -13.55 -6.57 10.93
C ARG A 22 -12.48 -7.64 11.12
N LEU A 23 -11.35 -7.33 11.76
CA LEU A 23 -10.35 -8.35 12.08
C LEU A 23 -10.96 -9.41 13.00
N LYS A 24 -10.78 -10.66 12.59
CA LYS A 24 -11.17 -11.84 13.39
C LYS A 24 -10.31 -11.95 14.66
N THR A 25 -10.74 -12.75 15.59
CA THR A 25 -9.92 -13.16 16.74
C THR A 25 -8.60 -13.78 16.23
N HIS A 26 -7.47 -13.33 16.80
CA HIS A 26 -6.10 -13.63 16.36
C HIS A 26 -5.73 -13.06 14.99
N GLY A 27 -6.55 -12.15 14.45
CA GLY A 27 -6.26 -11.45 13.21
C GLY A 27 -4.95 -10.65 13.26
N ARG A 28 -4.34 -10.45 12.12
CA ARG A 28 -3.04 -9.80 11.96
C ARG A 28 -3.15 -8.55 11.10
N MET A 29 -2.40 -7.51 11.46
CA MET A 29 -2.28 -6.31 10.65
C MET A 29 -0.81 -5.91 10.55
N ALA A 30 -0.27 -5.88 9.34
CA ALA A 30 1.04 -5.32 9.05
C ALA A 30 0.86 -3.85 8.62
N VAL A 31 1.42 -2.92 9.39
CA VAL A 31 1.29 -1.48 9.14
C VAL A 31 2.56 -0.98 8.46
N CYS A 32 2.48 -0.72 7.16
CA CYS A 32 3.57 -0.22 6.33
C CYS A 32 3.47 1.29 6.08
N GLY A 33 2.26 1.84 5.99
CA GLY A 33 2.05 3.24 5.71
C GLY A 33 0.66 3.72 6.11
N LEU A 34 0.50 5.04 6.15
CA LEU A 34 -0.74 5.73 6.52
C LEU A 34 -0.91 6.95 5.61
N ILE A 35 -0.96 6.73 4.28
CA ILE A 35 -0.89 7.80 3.28
C ILE A 35 -2.00 8.85 3.46
N SER A 36 -3.18 8.47 3.95
CA SER A 36 -4.28 9.40 4.24
C SER A 36 -3.94 10.45 5.31
N ALA A 37 -2.91 10.20 6.12
CA ALA A 37 -2.47 11.11 7.18
C ALA A 37 -1.34 12.06 6.76
N TYR A 38 -0.68 11.82 5.62
CA TYR A 38 0.55 12.56 5.26
C TYR A 38 0.32 14.06 5.05
N ASN A 39 -0.85 14.45 4.54
CA ASN A 39 -1.24 15.84 4.35
C ASN A 39 -2.29 16.33 5.38
N ALA A 40 -2.55 15.55 6.41
CA ALA A 40 -3.57 15.88 7.39
C ALA A 40 -3.09 16.99 8.33
N THR A 41 -3.90 18.04 8.48
CA THR A 41 -3.65 19.14 9.44
C THR A 41 -4.10 18.82 10.86
N LYS A 42 -4.86 17.72 11.02
CA LYS A 42 -5.35 17.22 12.30
C LYS A 42 -5.03 15.73 12.40
N ALA A 43 -4.80 15.25 13.61
CA ALA A 43 -4.62 13.81 13.83
C ALA A 43 -5.84 13.04 13.28
N PRO A 44 -5.62 12.02 12.43
CA PRO A 44 -6.71 11.21 11.92
C PRO A 44 -7.36 10.42 13.06
N PRO A 45 -8.63 10.02 12.90
CA PRO A 45 -9.29 9.17 13.88
C PRO A 45 -8.52 7.84 14.01
N SER A 46 -8.47 7.30 15.21
CA SER A 46 -7.83 6.02 15.51
C SER A 46 -8.86 4.92 15.78
N PRO A 47 -8.52 3.66 15.50
CA PRO A 47 -9.39 2.54 15.84
C PRO A 47 -9.51 2.35 17.36
N ASN A 48 -10.55 1.63 17.80
CA ASN A 48 -10.68 1.23 19.20
C ASN A 48 -9.65 0.14 19.54
N PHE A 49 -8.50 0.54 20.09
CA PHE A 49 -7.42 -0.38 20.49
C PHE A 49 -7.82 -1.41 21.55
N GLY A 50 -8.94 -1.23 22.27
CA GLY A 50 -9.49 -2.27 23.16
C GLY A 50 -9.75 -3.59 22.42
N ARG A 51 -9.99 -3.55 21.12
CA ARG A 51 -10.11 -4.75 20.28
C ARG A 51 -8.82 -5.59 20.21
N ILE A 52 -7.66 -4.97 20.36
CA ILE A 52 -6.39 -5.72 20.41
C ILE A 52 -6.45 -6.75 21.53
N ILE A 53 -6.95 -6.35 22.70
CA ILE A 53 -7.08 -7.21 23.87
C ILE A 53 -8.18 -8.25 23.64
N THR A 54 -9.39 -7.79 23.34
CA THR A 54 -10.58 -8.66 23.27
C THR A 54 -10.51 -9.69 22.14
N HIS A 55 -9.85 -9.36 21.04
CA HIS A 55 -9.67 -10.24 19.86
C HIS A 55 -8.24 -10.80 19.77
N ARG A 56 -7.33 -10.51 20.73
CA ARG A 56 -5.93 -10.96 20.74
C ARG A 56 -5.25 -10.69 19.39
N LEU A 57 -5.45 -9.46 18.86
CA LEU A 57 -4.93 -9.06 17.56
C LEU A 57 -3.40 -8.90 17.61
N ASN A 58 -2.73 -9.19 16.51
CA ASN A 58 -1.30 -8.95 16.33
C ASN A 58 -1.10 -7.83 15.31
N LEU A 59 -0.69 -6.66 15.80
CA LEU A 59 -0.36 -5.50 14.97
C LEU A 59 1.16 -5.31 14.96
N ARG A 60 1.74 -5.22 13.75
CA ARG A 60 3.16 -5.01 13.58
C ARG A 60 3.43 -3.93 12.55
N GLY A 61 4.16 -2.88 12.96
CA GLY A 61 4.76 -1.94 12.01
C GLY A 61 5.98 -2.55 11.33
N PHE A 62 6.24 -2.17 10.08
CA PHE A 62 7.49 -2.51 9.41
C PHE A 62 7.86 -1.44 8.39
N LEU A 63 9.16 -1.34 8.13
CA LEU A 63 9.73 -0.50 7.10
C LEU A 63 10.33 -1.40 6.02
N VAL A 64 9.92 -1.20 4.75
CA VAL A 64 10.40 -2.04 3.64
C VAL A 64 11.92 -2.01 3.48
N LEU A 65 12.57 -0.90 3.86
CA LEU A 65 14.03 -0.74 3.80
C LEU A 65 14.78 -1.76 4.68
N ASP A 66 14.18 -2.21 5.78
CA ASP A 66 14.76 -3.25 6.64
C ASP A 66 14.90 -4.58 5.91
N TYR A 67 14.14 -4.77 4.83
CA TYR A 67 14.09 -5.98 4.00
C TYR A 67 14.78 -5.82 2.64
N ALA A 68 15.47 -4.70 2.38
CA ALA A 68 16.13 -4.42 1.10
C ALA A 68 17.13 -5.52 0.70
N HIS A 69 17.79 -6.15 1.68
CA HIS A 69 18.71 -7.27 1.46
C HIS A 69 18.03 -8.51 0.85
N ARG A 70 16.69 -8.62 0.95
CA ARG A 70 15.88 -9.71 0.39
C ARG A 70 15.29 -9.39 -0.99
N ALA A 71 15.65 -8.27 -1.60
CA ALA A 71 15.06 -7.85 -2.88
C ALA A 71 15.24 -8.91 -3.99
N ARG A 72 16.40 -9.62 -4.00
CA ARG A 72 16.65 -10.70 -4.98
C ARG A 72 15.72 -11.89 -4.81
N GLU A 73 15.38 -12.25 -3.56
CA GLU A 73 14.41 -13.31 -3.27
C GLU A 73 13.03 -12.94 -3.80
N MET A 74 12.61 -11.70 -3.55
CA MET A 74 11.33 -11.17 -4.03
C MET A 74 11.26 -11.20 -5.56
N VAL A 75 12.31 -10.76 -6.26
CA VAL A 75 12.36 -10.78 -7.73
C VAL A 75 12.29 -12.20 -8.26
N ALA A 76 13.02 -13.14 -7.64
CA ALA A 76 13.01 -14.55 -8.05
C ALA A 76 11.63 -15.21 -7.87
N GLU A 77 10.88 -14.83 -6.84
CA GLU A 77 9.55 -15.36 -6.56
C GLU A 77 8.47 -14.69 -7.41
N MET A 78 8.49 -13.35 -7.49
CA MET A 78 7.47 -12.57 -8.21
C MET A 78 7.62 -12.61 -9.73
N GLY A 79 8.86 -12.69 -10.23
CA GLY A 79 9.14 -12.66 -11.66
C GLY A 79 8.37 -13.70 -12.47
N PRO A 80 8.39 -14.98 -12.12
CA PRO A 80 7.57 -16.00 -12.77
C PRO A 80 6.07 -15.66 -12.78
N TRP A 81 5.51 -15.20 -11.65
CA TRP A 81 4.09 -14.87 -11.55
C TRP A 81 3.67 -13.65 -12.41
N LEU A 82 4.59 -12.71 -12.62
CA LEU A 82 4.36 -11.59 -13.54
C LEU A 82 4.41 -12.07 -14.99
N ASN A 83 5.35 -12.95 -15.33
CA ASN A 83 5.55 -13.44 -16.69
C ASN A 83 4.42 -14.38 -17.16
N ASP A 84 3.87 -15.20 -16.27
CA ASP A 84 2.76 -16.12 -16.57
C ASP A 84 1.37 -15.46 -16.40
N GLY A 85 1.33 -14.21 -15.92
CA GLY A 85 0.09 -13.46 -15.72
C GLY A 85 -0.71 -13.84 -14.47
N ALA A 86 -0.15 -14.66 -13.57
CA ALA A 86 -0.79 -14.99 -12.30
C ALA A 86 -0.92 -13.73 -11.41
N VAL A 87 0.07 -12.83 -11.47
CA VAL A 87 0.00 -11.49 -10.89
C VAL A 87 -0.26 -10.48 -12.00
N LYS A 88 -1.41 -9.82 -11.91
CA LYS A 88 -1.77 -8.74 -12.82
C LYS A 88 -1.29 -7.40 -12.25
N TRP A 89 -0.72 -6.59 -13.11
CA TRP A 89 -0.28 -5.24 -12.76
C TRP A 89 -0.76 -4.25 -13.82
N LYS A 90 -0.84 -2.98 -13.45
CA LYS A 90 -1.25 -1.90 -14.32
C LYS A 90 -0.42 -0.66 -14.03
N VAL A 91 -0.06 0.06 -15.07
CA VAL A 91 0.59 1.37 -14.98
C VAL A 91 -0.27 2.43 -15.63
N HIS A 92 -0.20 3.63 -15.09
CA HIS A 92 -0.66 4.87 -15.68
C HIS A 92 0.57 5.72 -15.96
N VAL A 93 0.81 6.09 -17.20
CA VAL A 93 2.01 6.84 -17.61
C VAL A 93 1.60 8.22 -18.07
N ASP A 94 2.13 9.25 -17.41
CA ASP A 94 2.07 10.63 -17.86
C ASP A 94 3.38 10.98 -18.58
N ASP A 95 3.31 11.74 -19.66
CA ASP A 95 4.49 12.14 -20.43
C ASP A 95 4.99 13.53 -20.01
N GLY A 96 6.31 13.67 -19.93
CA GLY A 96 6.99 14.94 -19.68
C GLY A 96 7.25 15.24 -18.20
N LEU A 97 8.47 15.65 -17.90
CA LEU A 97 8.87 16.05 -16.56
C LEU A 97 8.12 17.28 -16.06
N GLU A 98 7.70 18.15 -16.96
CA GLU A 98 6.93 19.37 -16.66
C GLU A 98 5.60 19.09 -15.98
N GLY A 99 4.98 17.93 -16.27
CA GLY A 99 3.73 17.47 -15.65
C GLY A 99 3.89 16.72 -14.32
N ALA A 100 5.13 16.53 -13.85
CA ALA A 100 5.39 15.65 -12.70
C ALA A 100 4.69 16.08 -11.39
N LEU A 101 4.52 17.39 -11.16
CA LEU A 101 3.80 17.89 -9.98
C LEU A 101 2.30 17.57 -10.04
N ASP A 102 1.70 17.70 -11.23
CA ASP A 102 0.29 17.36 -11.43
C ASP A 102 0.09 15.85 -11.26
N SER A 103 1.00 15.05 -11.80
CA SER A 103 1.01 13.59 -11.60
C SER A 103 1.14 13.22 -10.11
N LEU A 104 2.02 13.91 -9.36
CA LEU A 104 2.13 13.70 -7.91
C LEU A 104 0.81 14.01 -7.18
N ASN A 105 0.13 15.09 -7.55
CA ASN A 105 -1.15 15.46 -6.96
C ASN A 105 -2.24 14.39 -7.18
N ARG A 106 -2.22 13.69 -8.31
CA ARG A 106 -3.14 12.58 -8.58
C ARG A 106 -3.05 11.44 -7.57
N LEU A 107 -1.89 11.21 -6.94
CA LEU A 107 -1.77 10.22 -5.86
C LEU A 107 -2.66 10.55 -4.66
N PHE A 108 -2.92 11.83 -4.42
CA PHE A 108 -3.75 12.27 -3.29
C PHE A 108 -5.23 12.38 -3.65
N THR A 109 -5.55 12.60 -4.93
CA THR A 109 -6.94 12.65 -5.40
C THR A 109 -7.48 11.30 -5.84
N GLY A 110 -6.59 10.31 -6.07
CA GLY A 110 -6.96 9.00 -6.59
C GLY A 110 -7.29 9.00 -8.09
N ASP A 111 -6.97 10.07 -8.81
CA ASP A 111 -7.20 10.19 -10.26
C ASP A 111 -6.09 9.50 -11.06
N HIS A 112 -5.90 8.22 -10.81
CA HIS A 112 -4.99 7.36 -11.56
C HIS A 112 -5.43 5.90 -11.44
N ASP A 113 -4.95 5.06 -12.36
CA ASP A 113 -5.29 3.64 -12.38
C ASP A 113 -4.01 2.80 -12.51
N GLY A 114 -3.64 2.12 -11.43
CA GLY A 114 -2.42 1.35 -11.32
C GLY A 114 -1.24 2.16 -10.78
N LYS A 115 -0.01 1.73 -11.11
CA LYS A 115 1.22 2.44 -10.72
C LYS A 115 1.39 3.69 -11.56
N LEU A 116 1.34 4.85 -10.94
CA LEU A 116 1.57 6.13 -11.61
C LEU A 116 3.06 6.34 -11.87
N LEU A 117 3.41 6.60 -13.11
CA LEU A 117 4.77 6.85 -13.60
C LEU A 117 4.79 8.14 -14.42
N VAL A 118 5.93 8.82 -14.44
CA VAL A 118 6.20 9.94 -15.35
C VAL A 118 7.31 9.53 -16.30
N ARG A 119 7.02 9.54 -17.62
CA ARG A 119 8.03 9.28 -18.64
C ARG A 119 8.85 10.56 -18.87
N VAL A 120 10.11 10.52 -18.48
CA VAL A 120 11.03 11.67 -18.58
C VAL A 120 11.93 11.62 -19.80
N SER A 121 12.02 10.47 -20.47
CA SER A 121 12.78 10.26 -21.70
C SER A 121 12.27 9.02 -22.45
N GLU A 122 12.67 8.86 -23.69
CA GLU A 122 12.51 7.60 -24.42
C GLU A 122 13.20 6.46 -23.67
N GLU A 123 12.62 5.27 -23.72
CA GLU A 123 13.27 4.08 -23.19
C GLU A 123 14.56 3.82 -23.99
N PRO A 124 15.69 3.52 -23.31
CA PRO A 124 16.91 3.15 -24.02
C PRO A 124 16.64 1.89 -24.85
N ALA A 125 17.04 1.90 -26.12
CA ALA A 125 16.96 0.71 -26.95
C ALA A 125 17.77 -0.41 -26.28
N GLY A 126 17.10 -1.53 -25.99
CA GLY A 126 17.69 -2.70 -25.34
C GLY A 126 18.66 -3.46 -26.24
#